data_e85f4168b1c89cd5902e7d01f26d2af6
#
_entry.id   e85f4168b1c89cd5902e7d01f26d2af6
#
_cell.length_a   1.000
_cell.length_b   1.000
_cell.length_c   1.000
_cell.angle_alpha   90.00
_cell.angle_beta   90.00
_cell.angle_gamma   90.00
#
_symmetry.space_group_name_H-M   'P 1'
#
loop_
_entity.id
_entity.type
_entity.pdbx_description
1 polymer ?
#
loop_
_entity_poly.entity_id
_entity_poly.type
_entity_poly.pdbx_seq_one_letter_code
_entity_poly.pdbx_strand_id
1 'polypeptide(L)'
;MFSYLQKIGKALMVPVAVLPAAAIMLGIGYWIDPSGWGANSQLAAFLIKAGAAILDNMPILFAVGVAYGLSKDKDGAAALAGLVAFEIVTTLLSTGAVSQIMGIPQEEVHAAFGKINNQFIGILCGVISGELYNKFHKIELPKFLAFFSGKRFVPIITSVVMIIVSFILTYIWPAIFGALVTFGTSIAKLGPIGAGIYGFLNRLLIPVGLHHAVNSVFWFNVAGINDIGRFWGAPEMAYADLPEILQGTYHVGMYQAGFFPIMMFGLLGACLAFIQTSKPENRNKIVSIMVAAGFTSFLTGV
;
A
#
# COMPACT_ATOMS: atom_id res chain seq x y z
N MET A 1 1.40 15.43 -17.21
CA MET A 1 1.23 14.04 -16.77
C MET A 1 2.32 13.64 -15.76
N PHE A 2 3.62 13.75 -16.08
CA PHE A 2 4.71 13.36 -15.15
C PHE A 2 4.70 14.11 -13.81
N SER A 3 4.47 15.43 -13.80
CA SER A 3 4.35 16.22 -12.57
C SER A 3 3.18 15.80 -11.66
N TYR A 4 2.11 15.28 -12.23
CA TYR A 4 0.98 14.75 -11.46
C TYR A 4 1.31 13.42 -10.81
N LEU A 5 1.97 12.51 -11.54
CA LEU A 5 2.48 11.25 -10.96
C LEU A 5 3.46 11.52 -9.81
N GLN A 6 4.34 12.53 -9.95
CA GLN A 6 5.22 12.93 -8.86
C GLN A 6 4.45 13.47 -7.63
N LYS A 7 3.31 14.15 -7.82
CA LYS A 7 2.47 14.59 -6.70
C LYS A 7 1.86 13.38 -5.98
N ILE A 8 1.37 12.38 -6.73
CA ILE A 8 0.88 11.13 -6.15
C ILE A 8 2.03 10.43 -5.40
N GLY A 9 3.22 10.32 -6.00
CA GLY A 9 4.39 9.73 -5.35
C GLY A 9 4.75 10.39 -4.02
N LYS A 10 4.71 11.74 -3.96
CA LYS A 10 4.91 12.48 -2.71
C LYS A 10 3.80 12.23 -1.70
N ALA A 11 2.55 12.11 -2.13
CA ALA A 11 1.43 11.83 -1.24
C ALA A 11 1.52 10.42 -0.64
N LEU A 12 2.04 9.45 -1.39
CA LEU A 12 2.28 8.07 -0.94
C LEU A 12 3.32 7.98 0.19
N MET A 13 4.18 8.97 0.37
CA MET A 13 5.12 9.00 1.50
C MET A 13 4.42 9.16 2.85
N VAL A 14 3.21 9.73 2.88
CA VAL A 14 2.47 9.96 4.14
C VAL A 14 2.09 8.64 4.82
N PRO A 15 1.39 7.70 4.16
CA PRO A 15 1.06 6.42 4.79
C PRO A 15 2.29 5.54 5.03
N VAL A 16 3.34 5.67 4.23
CA VAL A 16 4.59 4.90 4.40
C VAL A 16 5.34 5.28 5.67
N ALA A 17 5.15 6.50 6.18
CA ALA A 17 5.86 6.98 7.39
C ALA A 17 5.57 6.15 8.66
N VAL A 18 4.51 5.32 8.68
CA VAL A 18 4.20 4.45 9.83
C VAL A 18 4.89 3.09 9.77
N LEU A 19 5.41 2.69 8.59
CA LEU A 19 6.02 1.38 8.39
C LEU A 19 7.24 1.09 9.28
N PRO A 20 8.13 2.06 9.57
CA PRO A 20 9.23 1.83 10.50
C PRO A 20 8.77 1.37 11.88
N ALA A 21 7.66 1.92 12.40
CA ALA A 21 7.10 1.50 13.68
C ALA A 21 6.61 0.04 13.63
N ALA A 22 5.92 -0.33 12.54
CA ALA A 22 5.49 -1.71 12.32
C ALA A 22 6.68 -2.67 12.24
N ALA A 23 7.71 -2.31 11.46
CA ALA A 23 8.90 -3.12 11.27
C ALA A 23 9.66 -3.37 12.58
N ILE A 24 9.82 -2.32 13.41
CA ILE A 24 10.49 -2.44 14.72
C ILE A 24 9.70 -3.36 15.65
N MET A 25 8.38 -3.18 15.74
CA MET A 25 7.53 -4.02 16.60
C MET A 25 7.58 -5.49 16.17
N LEU A 26 7.43 -5.77 14.87
CA LEU A 26 7.54 -7.12 14.34
C LEU A 26 8.93 -7.71 14.54
N GLY A 27 9.98 -6.95 14.24
CA GLY A 27 11.37 -7.40 14.38
C GLY A 27 11.72 -7.75 15.82
N ILE A 28 11.35 -6.91 16.80
CA ILE A 28 11.55 -7.21 18.22
C ILE A 28 10.72 -8.43 18.64
N GLY A 29 9.47 -8.52 18.22
CA GLY A 29 8.60 -9.66 18.53
C GLY A 29 9.17 -10.98 18.03
N TYR A 30 9.61 -11.04 16.78
CA TYR A 30 10.27 -12.22 16.20
C TYR A 30 11.64 -12.51 16.82
N TRP A 31 12.37 -11.49 17.28
CA TRP A 31 13.62 -11.70 17.99
C TRP A 31 13.42 -12.32 19.38
N ILE A 32 12.34 -11.92 20.09
CA ILE A 32 11.99 -12.48 21.40
C ILE A 32 11.52 -13.95 21.29
N ASP A 33 10.76 -14.28 20.25
CA ASP A 33 10.21 -15.64 20.03
C ASP A 33 10.38 -16.07 18.56
N PRO A 34 11.61 -16.39 18.14
CA PRO A 34 11.92 -16.69 16.75
C PRO A 34 11.35 -18.01 16.23
N SER A 35 11.04 -18.95 17.12
CA SER A 35 10.49 -20.27 16.76
C SER A 35 8.98 -20.37 16.98
N GLY A 36 8.44 -19.64 17.97
CA GLY A 36 7.02 -19.71 18.33
C GLY A 36 6.16 -18.64 17.67
N TRP A 37 6.77 -17.61 17.02
CA TRP A 37 6.03 -16.54 16.34
C TRP A 37 5.02 -15.84 17.26
N GLY A 38 5.40 -15.71 18.51
CA GLY A 38 4.57 -15.18 19.59
C GLY A 38 3.78 -16.23 20.37
N ALA A 39 3.81 -17.52 20.01
CA ALA A 39 3.10 -18.56 20.73
C ALA A 39 3.71 -18.85 22.13
N ASN A 40 5.03 -18.69 22.26
CA ASN A 40 5.76 -18.99 23.49
C ASN A 40 5.98 -17.78 24.40
N SER A 41 5.64 -16.57 23.94
CA SER A 41 5.87 -15.31 24.68
C SER A 41 4.73 -14.32 24.46
N GLN A 42 4.05 -13.95 25.54
CA GLN A 42 2.96 -12.94 25.50
C GLN A 42 3.46 -11.58 25.00
N LEU A 43 4.68 -11.18 25.39
CA LEU A 43 5.27 -9.92 24.93
C LEU A 43 5.58 -9.97 23.43
N ALA A 44 6.13 -11.08 22.93
CA ALA A 44 6.35 -11.29 21.50
C ALA A 44 5.03 -11.24 20.73
N ALA A 45 4.00 -11.98 21.19
CA ALA A 45 2.67 -11.97 20.60
C ALA A 45 2.09 -10.55 20.52
N PHE A 46 2.19 -9.78 21.61
CA PHE A 46 1.70 -8.41 21.66
C PHE A 46 2.40 -7.52 20.60
N LEU A 47 3.73 -7.55 20.55
CA LEU A 47 4.51 -6.76 19.60
C LEU A 47 4.24 -7.17 18.15
N ILE A 48 4.19 -8.48 17.86
CA ILE A 48 3.88 -9.00 16.53
C ILE A 48 2.47 -8.54 16.10
N LYS A 49 1.47 -8.69 16.96
CA LYS A 49 0.10 -8.25 16.66
C LYS A 49 -0.01 -6.74 16.46
N ALA A 50 0.71 -5.95 17.26
CA ALA A 50 0.74 -4.49 17.12
C ALA A 50 1.37 -4.06 15.77
N GLY A 51 2.48 -4.68 15.37
CA GLY A 51 3.09 -4.42 14.07
C GLY A 51 2.24 -4.91 12.90
N ALA A 52 1.65 -6.11 13.01
CA ALA A 52 0.75 -6.68 12.01
C ALA A 52 -0.51 -5.80 11.83
N ALA A 53 -1.04 -5.20 12.89
CA ALA A 53 -2.19 -4.30 12.79
C ALA A 53 -1.96 -3.12 11.85
N ILE A 54 -0.71 -2.63 11.72
CA ILE A 54 -0.36 -1.59 10.75
C ILE A 54 -0.29 -2.19 9.34
N LEU A 55 0.39 -3.33 9.16
CA LEU A 55 0.60 -3.93 7.84
C LEU A 55 -0.70 -4.45 7.23
N ASP A 56 -1.56 -5.08 8.03
CA ASP A 56 -2.84 -5.64 7.58
C ASP A 56 -3.82 -4.54 7.17
N ASN A 57 -3.69 -3.34 7.74
CA ASN A 57 -4.52 -2.18 7.44
C ASN A 57 -3.86 -1.18 6.47
N MET A 58 -2.79 -1.58 5.78
CA MET A 58 -2.13 -0.73 4.78
C MET A 58 -3.10 -0.14 3.75
N PRO A 59 -4.07 -0.87 3.19
CA PRO A 59 -4.98 -0.32 2.19
C PRO A 59 -5.73 0.93 2.67
N ILE A 60 -6.30 0.89 3.87
CA ILE A 60 -7.01 2.04 4.45
C ILE A 60 -6.04 3.19 4.80
N LEU A 61 -4.84 2.86 5.30
CA LEU A 61 -3.81 3.86 5.57
C LEU A 61 -3.39 4.60 4.29
N PHE A 62 -3.32 3.88 3.16
CA PHE A 62 -3.07 4.51 1.85
C PHE A 62 -4.22 5.41 1.41
N ALA A 63 -5.48 4.99 1.57
CA ALA A 63 -6.62 5.82 1.23
C ALA A 63 -6.62 7.15 2.00
N VAL A 64 -6.44 7.07 3.31
CA VAL A 64 -6.40 8.23 4.22
C VAL A 64 -5.17 9.10 3.94
N GLY A 65 -3.99 8.48 3.91
CA GLY A 65 -2.72 9.19 3.79
C GLY A 65 -2.52 9.86 2.43
N VAL A 66 -2.96 9.21 1.34
CA VAL A 66 -2.89 9.79 -0.01
C VAL A 66 -3.86 10.94 -0.17
N ALA A 67 -5.10 10.81 0.32
CA ALA A 67 -6.07 11.91 0.30
C ALA A 67 -5.54 13.14 1.04
N TYR A 68 -5.01 12.95 2.26
CA TYR A 68 -4.33 14.00 3.02
C TYR A 68 -3.11 14.53 2.27
N GLY A 69 -2.25 13.64 1.78
CA GLY A 69 -1.02 13.98 1.07
C GLY A 69 -1.24 14.79 -0.22
N LEU A 70 -2.34 14.58 -0.92
CA LEU A 70 -2.72 15.32 -2.13
C LEU A 70 -3.43 16.65 -1.82
N SER A 71 -4.05 16.78 -0.66
CA SER A 71 -4.74 18.03 -0.28
C SER A 71 -3.76 19.20 -0.20
N LYS A 72 -4.17 20.37 -0.70
CA LYS A 72 -3.30 21.55 -0.81
C LYS A 72 -2.93 22.13 0.56
N ASP A 73 -3.85 22.11 1.50
CA ASP A 73 -3.72 22.70 2.84
C ASP A 73 -3.50 21.66 3.95
N LYS A 74 -3.36 20.36 3.60
CA LYS A 74 -3.12 19.27 4.54
C LYS A 74 -4.17 19.21 5.66
N ASP A 75 -5.43 19.23 5.28
CA ASP A 75 -6.55 19.26 6.22
C ASP A 75 -7.09 17.86 6.53
N GLY A 76 -7.54 17.66 7.76
CA GLY A 76 -8.12 16.39 8.22
C GLY A 76 -9.40 16.00 7.48
N ALA A 77 -10.16 16.95 6.92
CA ALA A 77 -11.34 16.62 6.12
C ALA A 77 -11.01 15.86 4.83
N ALA A 78 -9.80 16.07 4.26
CA ALA A 78 -9.32 15.27 3.14
C ALA A 78 -9.04 13.82 3.58
N ALA A 79 -8.42 13.64 4.75
CA ALA A 79 -8.16 12.33 5.34
C ALA A 79 -9.47 11.56 5.61
N LEU A 80 -10.46 12.25 6.21
CA LEU A 80 -11.80 11.69 6.44
C LEU A 80 -12.49 11.30 5.13
N ALA A 81 -12.38 12.14 4.09
CA ALA A 81 -12.93 11.81 2.78
C ALA A 81 -12.27 10.56 2.18
N GLY A 82 -10.95 10.38 2.36
CA GLY A 82 -10.22 9.18 1.96
C GLY A 82 -10.72 7.93 2.68
N LEU A 83 -10.94 8.03 3.99
CA LEU A 83 -11.51 6.95 4.79
C LEU A 83 -12.91 6.57 4.29
N VAL A 84 -13.80 7.55 4.17
CA VAL A 84 -15.18 7.32 3.70
C VAL A 84 -15.19 6.70 2.30
N ALA A 85 -14.34 7.17 1.40
CA ALA A 85 -14.19 6.61 0.06
C ALA A 85 -13.82 5.12 0.09
N PHE A 86 -12.85 4.77 0.91
CA PHE A 86 -12.38 3.40 1.03
C PHE A 86 -13.45 2.47 1.60
N GLU A 87 -14.10 2.89 2.68
CA GLU A 87 -15.18 2.13 3.32
C GLU A 87 -16.35 1.90 2.36
N ILE A 88 -16.75 2.90 1.57
CA ILE A 88 -17.82 2.75 0.59
C ILE A 88 -17.45 1.70 -0.46
N VAL A 89 -16.25 1.79 -1.04
CA VAL A 89 -15.82 0.86 -2.09
C VAL A 89 -15.70 -0.56 -1.56
N THR A 90 -15.01 -0.75 -0.45
CA THR A 90 -14.77 -2.09 0.12
C THR A 90 -16.04 -2.74 0.63
N THR A 91 -17.00 -1.95 1.14
CA THR A 91 -18.31 -2.46 1.58
C THR A 91 -19.18 -2.82 0.38
N LEU A 92 -19.37 -1.91 -0.58
CA LEU A 92 -20.25 -2.15 -1.73
C LEU A 92 -19.72 -3.23 -2.68
N LEU A 93 -18.40 -3.40 -2.76
CA LEU A 93 -17.76 -4.40 -3.60
C LEU A 93 -17.26 -5.61 -2.81
N SER A 94 -17.71 -5.80 -1.55
CA SER A 94 -17.50 -7.05 -0.85
C SER A 94 -18.27 -8.20 -1.52
N THR A 95 -17.78 -9.42 -1.41
CA THR A 95 -18.42 -10.61 -1.97
C THR A 95 -19.90 -10.72 -1.57
N GLY A 96 -20.20 -10.45 -0.29
CA GLY A 96 -21.58 -10.48 0.20
C GLY A 96 -22.48 -9.38 -0.39
N ALA A 97 -21.97 -8.13 -0.47
CA ALA A 97 -22.75 -7.03 -1.06
C ALA A 97 -22.96 -7.22 -2.56
N VAL A 98 -21.93 -7.67 -3.30
CA VAL A 98 -22.06 -7.95 -4.74
C VAL A 98 -23.05 -9.08 -5.00
N SER A 99 -23.01 -10.17 -4.21
CA SER A 99 -24.01 -11.25 -4.25
C SER A 99 -25.43 -10.70 -4.11
N GLN A 100 -25.65 -9.86 -3.10
CA GLN A 100 -26.96 -9.25 -2.82
C GLN A 100 -27.38 -8.27 -3.94
N ILE A 101 -26.49 -7.42 -4.43
CA ILE A 101 -26.78 -6.40 -5.45
C ILE A 101 -27.07 -7.06 -6.81
N MET A 102 -26.32 -8.09 -7.15
CA MET A 102 -26.47 -8.81 -8.42
C MET A 102 -27.52 -9.91 -8.37
N GLY A 103 -27.99 -10.31 -7.18
CA GLY A 103 -28.96 -11.40 -7.02
C GLY A 103 -28.41 -12.77 -7.38
N ILE A 104 -27.09 -13.00 -7.17
CA ILE A 104 -26.40 -14.27 -7.45
C ILE A 104 -25.89 -14.91 -6.17
N PRO A 105 -25.75 -16.25 -6.08
CA PRO A 105 -25.11 -16.91 -4.95
C PRO A 105 -23.68 -16.41 -4.71
N GLN A 106 -23.23 -16.40 -3.44
CA GLN A 106 -21.88 -15.94 -3.11
C GLN A 106 -20.77 -16.74 -3.79
N GLU A 107 -21.01 -18.02 -4.04
CA GLU A 107 -20.08 -18.91 -4.73
C GLU A 107 -19.89 -18.55 -6.19
N GLU A 108 -20.86 -17.88 -6.81
CA GLU A 108 -20.80 -17.42 -8.21
C GLU A 108 -20.17 -16.02 -8.35
N VAL A 109 -19.96 -15.31 -7.22
CA VAL A 109 -19.33 -13.99 -7.24
C VAL A 109 -17.87 -14.13 -7.66
N HIS A 110 -17.45 -13.33 -8.64
CA HIS A 110 -16.08 -13.37 -9.15
C HIS A 110 -15.05 -13.14 -8.02
N ALA A 111 -13.99 -13.97 -7.97
CA ALA A 111 -12.96 -13.97 -6.93
C ALA A 111 -12.28 -12.61 -6.70
N ALA A 112 -12.28 -11.72 -7.70
CA ALA A 112 -11.78 -10.36 -7.61
C ALA A 112 -12.40 -9.56 -6.47
N PHE A 113 -13.68 -9.78 -6.16
CA PHE A 113 -14.39 -9.06 -5.09
C PHE A 113 -13.96 -9.50 -3.70
N GLY A 114 -13.51 -10.75 -3.54
CA GLY A 114 -12.84 -11.21 -2.31
C GLY A 114 -11.49 -10.55 -2.05
N LYS A 115 -10.92 -9.85 -3.03
CA LYS A 115 -9.63 -9.15 -2.96
C LYS A 115 -9.77 -7.64 -3.17
N ILE A 116 -10.96 -7.08 -2.91
CA ILE A 116 -11.20 -5.64 -3.07
C ILE A 116 -10.44 -4.80 -2.02
N ASN A 117 -10.23 -5.33 -0.83
CA ASN A 117 -9.43 -4.70 0.21
C ASN A 117 -7.94 -4.88 -0.09
N ASN A 118 -7.38 -3.95 -0.87
CA ASN A 118 -5.97 -3.97 -1.28
C ASN A 118 -5.42 -2.55 -1.47
N GLN A 119 -4.08 -2.41 -1.53
CA GLN A 119 -3.42 -1.10 -1.64
C GLN A 119 -3.75 -0.35 -2.93
N PHE A 120 -4.00 -1.05 -4.03
CA PHE A 120 -4.39 -0.40 -5.29
C PHE A 120 -5.70 0.37 -5.13
N ILE A 121 -6.71 -0.26 -4.52
CA ILE A 121 -8.00 0.37 -4.20
C ILE A 121 -7.79 1.50 -3.17
N GLY A 122 -6.96 1.30 -2.16
CA GLY A 122 -6.62 2.35 -1.20
C GLY A 122 -6.03 3.61 -1.87
N ILE A 123 -5.06 3.42 -2.76
CA ILE A 123 -4.46 4.53 -3.53
C ILE A 123 -5.52 5.20 -4.42
N LEU A 124 -6.34 4.42 -5.13
CA LEU A 124 -7.40 4.95 -5.99
C LEU A 124 -8.38 5.83 -5.20
N CYS A 125 -8.88 5.33 -4.07
CA CYS A 125 -9.77 6.06 -3.17
C CYS A 125 -9.10 7.35 -2.65
N GLY A 126 -7.85 7.26 -2.24
CA GLY A 126 -7.08 8.40 -1.76
C GLY A 126 -6.87 9.49 -2.82
N VAL A 127 -6.56 9.09 -4.06
CA VAL A 127 -6.40 10.03 -5.17
C VAL A 127 -7.70 10.73 -5.51
N ILE A 128 -8.80 9.98 -5.66
CA ILE A 128 -10.12 10.56 -5.96
C ILE A 128 -10.53 11.53 -4.86
N SER A 129 -10.42 11.13 -3.60
CA SER A 129 -10.82 11.96 -2.45
C SER A 129 -9.96 13.22 -2.31
N GLY A 130 -8.65 13.13 -2.53
CA GLY A 130 -7.75 14.28 -2.50
C GLY A 130 -8.06 15.30 -3.59
N GLU A 131 -8.41 14.85 -4.80
CA GLU A 131 -8.81 15.73 -5.90
C GLU A 131 -10.20 16.34 -5.63
N LEU A 132 -11.16 15.58 -5.11
CA LEU A 132 -12.46 16.10 -4.69
C LEU A 132 -12.29 17.15 -3.59
N TYR A 133 -11.41 16.90 -2.60
CA TYR A 133 -11.10 17.89 -1.59
C TYR A 133 -10.58 19.18 -2.21
N ASN A 134 -9.57 19.09 -3.07
CA ASN A 134 -8.98 20.27 -3.72
C ASN A 134 -9.98 21.09 -4.54
N LYS A 135 -11.00 20.44 -5.08
CA LYS A 135 -12.03 21.07 -5.90
C LYS A 135 -13.17 21.68 -5.08
N PHE A 136 -13.59 21.01 -3.99
CA PHE A 136 -14.86 21.31 -3.32
C PHE A 136 -14.71 21.95 -1.94
N HIS A 137 -13.52 22.00 -1.32
CA HIS A 137 -13.32 22.48 0.06
C HIS A 137 -13.66 23.97 0.30
N LYS A 138 -13.88 24.77 -0.76
CA LYS A 138 -14.24 26.19 -0.68
C LYS A 138 -15.67 26.49 -1.13
N ILE A 139 -16.44 25.47 -1.49
CA ILE A 139 -17.80 25.68 -2.00
C ILE A 139 -18.72 26.14 -0.86
N GLU A 140 -19.42 27.23 -1.07
CA GLU A 140 -20.50 27.73 -0.21
C GLU A 140 -21.84 27.20 -0.73
N LEU A 141 -22.58 26.54 0.15
CA LEU A 141 -23.91 26.03 -0.13
C LEU A 141 -24.97 27.09 0.22
N PRO A 142 -26.19 26.96 -0.31
CA PRO A 142 -27.31 27.83 0.06
C PRO A 142 -27.51 27.93 1.57
N LYS A 143 -28.07 29.03 2.08
CA LYS A 143 -28.18 29.35 3.52
C LYS A 143 -28.76 28.22 4.37
N PHE A 144 -29.73 27.46 3.86
CA PHE A 144 -30.33 26.33 4.57
C PHE A 144 -29.42 25.11 4.69
N LEU A 145 -28.35 25.00 3.87
CA LEU A 145 -27.32 23.98 3.92
C LEU A 145 -25.96 24.54 4.36
N ALA A 146 -25.91 25.78 4.80
CA ALA A 146 -24.64 26.45 5.13
C ALA A 146 -23.76 25.69 6.14
N PHE A 147 -24.37 24.92 7.05
CA PHE A 147 -23.65 24.06 8.00
C PHE A 147 -22.73 23.04 7.29
N PHE A 148 -23.13 22.58 6.12
CA PHE A 148 -22.37 21.60 5.34
C PHE A 148 -21.40 22.25 4.34
N SER A 149 -21.27 23.56 4.32
CA SER A 149 -20.39 24.28 3.38
C SER A 149 -18.91 24.04 3.63
N GLY A 150 -18.10 24.30 2.63
CA GLY A 150 -16.64 24.24 2.69
C GLY A 150 -16.11 22.83 2.90
N LYS A 151 -15.19 22.69 3.85
CA LYS A 151 -14.51 21.41 4.14
C LYS A 151 -15.47 20.29 4.56
N ARG A 152 -16.58 20.61 5.21
CA ARG A 152 -17.61 19.65 5.63
C ARG A 152 -18.36 19.03 4.45
N PHE A 153 -18.42 19.73 3.34
CA PHE A 153 -19.07 19.25 2.12
C PHE A 153 -18.26 18.13 1.44
N VAL A 154 -16.95 18.12 1.63
CA VAL A 154 -16.07 17.18 0.93
C VAL A 154 -16.38 15.72 1.22
N PRO A 155 -16.50 15.25 2.47
CA PRO A 155 -16.88 13.83 2.71
C PRO A 155 -18.24 13.48 2.11
N ILE A 156 -19.19 14.42 2.08
CA ILE A 156 -20.54 14.21 1.52
C ILE A 156 -20.48 13.99 0.00
N ILE A 157 -19.81 14.91 -0.71
CA ILE A 157 -19.68 14.77 -2.17
C ILE A 157 -18.81 13.56 -2.53
N THR A 158 -17.81 13.26 -1.72
CA THR A 158 -16.99 12.04 -1.88
C THR A 158 -17.86 10.80 -1.78
N SER A 159 -18.77 10.72 -0.82
CA SER A 159 -19.68 9.58 -0.68
C SER A 159 -20.51 9.37 -1.96
N VAL A 160 -21.10 10.44 -2.49
CA VAL A 160 -21.90 10.36 -3.73
C VAL A 160 -21.05 9.91 -4.92
N VAL A 161 -19.87 10.50 -5.09
CA VAL A 161 -18.95 10.14 -6.19
C VAL A 161 -18.49 8.69 -6.05
N MET A 162 -18.18 8.25 -4.83
CA MET A 162 -17.67 6.89 -4.61
C MET A 162 -18.74 5.80 -4.78
N ILE A 163 -20.01 6.10 -4.57
CA ILE A 163 -21.11 5.20 -4.96
C ILE A 163 -21.10 4.99 -6.49
N ILE A 164 -20.94 6.08 -7.27
CA ILE A 164 -20.85 6.00 -8.73
C ILE A 164 -19.60 5.23 -9.15
N VAL A 165 -18.45 5.52 -8.52
CA VAL A 165 -17.19 4.82 -8.79
C VAL A 165 -17.32 3.33 -8.45
N SER A 166 -17.96 2.97 -7.34
CA SER A 166 -18.20 1.58 -6.97
C SER A 166 -19.06 0.87 -7.99
N PHE A 167 -20.11 1.51 -8.48
CA PHE A 167 -20.94 0.96 -9.55
C PHE A 167 -20.12 0.67 -10.83
N ILE A 168 -19.26 1.61 -11.22
CA ILE A 168 -18.37 1.42 -12.37
C ILE A 168 -17.37 0.27 -12.10
N LEU A 169 -16.79 0.24 -10.91
CA LEU A 169 -15.83 -0.80 -10.51
C LEU A 169 -16.46 -2.19 -10.45
N THR A 170 -17.76 -2.32 -10.20
CA THR A 170 -18.45 -3.62 -10.27
C THR A 170 -18.22 -4.34 -11.61
N TYR A 171 -18.11 -3.59 -12.70
CA TYR A 171 -17.89 -4.14 -14.04
C TYR A 171 -16.41 -4.15 -14.46
N ILE A 172 -15.64 -3.19 -14.01
CA ILE A 172 -14.25 -3.01 -14.47
C ILE A 172 -13.26 -3.75 -13.57
N TRP A 173 -13.54 -3.84 -12.26
CA TRP A 173 -12.62 -4.44 -11.30
C TRP A 173 -12.22 -5.88 -11.62
N PRO A 174 -13.12 -6.80 -12.03
CA PRO A 174 -12.73 -8.15 -12.41
C PRO A 174 -11.69 -8.18 -13.54
N ALA A 175 -11.80 -7.30 -14.53
CA ALA A 175 -10.83 -7.20 -15.63
C ALA A 175 -9.47 -6.65 -15.15
N ILE A 176 -9.48 -5.59 -14.33
CA ILE A 176 -8.26 -5.04 -13.74
C ILE A 176 -7.56 -6.09 -12.86
N PHE A 177 -8.32 -6.76 -12.00
CA PHE A 177 -7.81 -7.83 -11.14
C PHE A 177 -7.21 -8.97 -11.96
N GLY A 178 -7.93 -9.45 -12.99
CA GLY A 178 -7.45 -10.47 -13.91
C GLY A 178 -6.13 -10.09 -14.58
N ALA A 179 -6.01 -8.83 -15.02
CA ALA A 179 -4.76 -8.32 -15.61
C ALA A 179 -3.61 -8.30 -14.59
N LEU A 180 -3.87 -7.86 -13.35
CA LEU A 180 -2.87 -7.86 -12.28
C LEU A 180 -2.41 -9.27 -11.91
N VAL A 181 -3.35 -10.22 -11.80
CA VAL A 181 -3.04 -11.63 -11.53
C VAL A 181 -2.24 -12.24 -12.68
N THR A 182 -2.66 -12.02 -13.93
CA THR A 182 -1.95 -12.52 -15.11
C THR A 182 -0.54 -11.96 -15.20
N PHE A 183 -0.37 -10.65 -14.95
CA PHE A 183 0.94 -10.01 -14.90
C PHE A 183 1.83 -10.63 -13.82
N GLY A 184 1.32 -10.74 -12.59
CA GLY A 184 2.06 -11.30 -11.46
C GLY A 184 2.47 -12.75 -11.69
N THR A 185 1.52 -13.60 -12.08
CA THR A 185 1.78 -15.03 -12.33
C THR A 185 2.68 -15.26 -13.54
N SER A 186 2.57 -14.46 -14.61
CA SER A 186 3.44 -14.57 -15.78
C SER A 186 4.90 -14.26 -15.45
N ILE A 187 5.14 -13.23 -14.62
CA ILE A 187 6.48 -12.91 -14.14
C ILE A 187 6.96 -14.00 -13.16
N ALA A 188 6.10 -14.44 -12.26
CA ALA A 188 6.46 -15.43 -11.24
C ALA A 188 6.86 -16.79 -11.83
N LYS A 189 6.26 -17.20 -12.96
CA LYS A 189 6.66 -18.41 -13.70
C LYS A 189 8.10 -18.40 -14.19
N LEU A 190 8.69 -17.22 -14.36
CA LEU A 190 10.09 -17.10 -14.80
C LEU A 190 11.09 -17.37 -13.66
N GLY A 191 10.63 -17.71 -12.46
CA GLY A 191 11.47 -18.01 -11.31
C GLY A 191 12.44 -16.87 -10.99
N PRO A 192 13.76 -17.14 -10.84
CA PRO A 192 14.76 -16.11 -10.51
C PRO A 192 14.84 -14.96 -11.51
N ILE A 193 14.59 -15.23 -12.80
CA ILE A 193 14.54 -14.18 -13.83
C ILE A 193 13.34 -13.24 -13.57
N GLY A 194 12.19 -13.81 -13.21
CA GLY A 194 11.00 -13.04 -12.84
C GLY A 194 11.23 -12.18 -11.60
N ALA A 195 11.95 -12.68 -10.60
CA ALA A 195 12.36 -11.88 -9.44
C ALA A 195 13.27 -10.70 -9.84
N GLY A 196 14.19 -10.92 -10.79
CA GLY A 196 15.03 -9.87 -11.36
C GLY A 196 14.21 -8.80 -12.10
N ILE A 197 13.25 -9.22 -12.93
CA ILE A 197 12.33 -8.30 -13.65
C ILE A 197 11.50 -7.49 -12.63
N TYR A 198 10.94 -8.14 -11.62
CA TYR A 198 10.22 -7.46 -10.55
C TYR A 198 11.09 -6.42 -9.84
N GLY A 199 12.30 -6.80 -9.42
CA GLY A 199 13.25 -5.91 -8.76
C GLY A 199 13.60 -4.68 -9.61
N PHE A 200 13.83 -4.88 -10.91
CA PHE A 200 14.07 -3.80 -11.87
C PHE A 200 12.87 -2.85 -11.99
N LEU A 201 11.67 -3.39 -12.22
CA LEU A 201 10.44 -2.60 -12.34
C LEU A 201 10.14 -1.84 -11.03
N ASN A 202 10.30 -2.51 -9.89
CA ASN A 202 10.12 -1.89 -8.59
C ASN A 202 11.03 -0.65 -8.45
N ARG A 203 12.33 -0.78 -8.74
CA ARG A 203 13.29 0.34 -8.65
C ARG A 203 13.00 1.45 -9.65
N LEU A 204 12.62 1.11 -10.88
CA LEU A 204 12.25 2.08 -11.92
C LEU A 204 11.02 2.92 -11.50
N LEU A 205 10.11 2.35 -10.74
CA LEU A 205 8.86 2.99 -10.32
C LEU A 205 8.97 3.78 -9.00
N ILE A 206 10.07 3.65 -8.24
CA ILE A 206 10.28 4.40 -6.99
C ILE A 206 10.18 5.92 -7.20
N PRO A 207 10.82 6.54 -8.22
CA PRO A 207 10.75 7.99 -8.38
C PRO A 207 9.36 8.56 -8.61
N VAL A 208 8.43 7.74 -9.09
CA VAL A 208 7.03 8.10 -9.29
C VAL A 208 6.10 7.54 -8.21
N GLY A 209 6.62 6.79 -7.24
CA GLY A 209 5.86 6.20 -6.13
C GLY A 209 4.98 5.00 -6.51
N LEU A 210 4.96 4.58 -7.78
CA LEU A 210 4.08 3.50 -8.26
C LEU A 210 4.60 2.09 -7.93
N HIS A 211 5.79 1.96 -7.34
CA HIS A 211 6.32 0.67 -6.88
C HIS A 211 5.39 -0.03 -5.86
N HIS A 212 4.61 0.72 -5.08
CA HIS A 212 3.62 0.14 -4.17
C HIS A 212 2.51 -0.64 -4.89
N ALA A 213 2.12 -0.21 -6.10
CA ALA A 213 1.16 -0.95 -6.92
C ALA A 213 1.73 -2.30 -7.38
N VAL A 214 3.01 -2.35 -7.73
CA VAL A 214 3.71 -3.60 -8.09
C VAL A 214 3.91 -4.48 -6.85
N ASN A 215 4.26 -3.89 -5.71
CA ASN A 215 4.37 -4.61 -4.44
C ASN A 215 3.05 -5.27 -4.03
N SER A 216 1.89 -4.66 -4.34
CA SER A 216 0.59 -5.25 -4.02
C SER A 216 0.38 -6.61 -4.70
N VAL A 217 1.01 -6.83 -5.86
CA VAL A 217 0.93 -8.08 -6.62
C VAL A 217 1.86 -9.15 -6.06
N PHE A 218 3.12 -8.79 -5.75
CA PHE A 218 4.16 -9.78 -5.39
C PHE A 218 4.32 -9.95 -3.88
N TRP A 219 4.34 -8.86 -3.13
CA TRP A 219 4.54 -8.90 -1.68
C TRP A 219 3.26 -9.22 -0.91
N PHE A 220 2.13 -8.74 -1.42
CA PHE A 220 0.82 -8.95 -0.79
C PHE A 220 -0.02 -9.96 -1.58
N ASN A 221 -1.23 -10.20 -1.15
CA ASN A 221 -2.03 -11.33 -1.62
C ASN A 221 -3.00 -10.98 -2.78
N VAL A 222 -2.67 -9.99 -3.62
CA VAL A 222 -3.54 -9.65 -4.76
C VAL A 222 -3.54 -10.76 -5.81
N ALA A 223 -2.36 -11.26 -6.18
CA ALA A 223 -2.19 -12.34 -7.16
C ALA A 223 -2.00 -13.74 -6.54
N GLY A 224 -2.26 -13.91 -5.25
CA GLY A 224 -2.05 -15.18 -4.55
C GLY A 224 -0.59 -15.49 -4.22
N ILE A 225 0.37 -14.59 -4.55
CA ILE A 225 1.81 -14.79 -4.30
C ILE A 225 2.11 -14.57 -2.82
N ASN A 226 1.75 -13.42 -2.26
CA ASN A 226 1.89 -13.07 -0.84
C ASN A 226 3.28 -13.37 -0.25
N ASP A 227 4.33 -12.94 -0.95
CA ASP A 227 5.72 -13.31 -0.60
C ASP A 227 6.14 -12.85 0.81
N ILE A 228 5.72 -11.66 1.25
CA ILE A 228 5.97 -11.19 2.62
C ILE A 228 5.26 -12.08 3.65
N GLY A 229 3.97 -12.35 3.46
CA GLY A 229 3.22 -13.18 4.39
C GLY A 229 3.77 -14.59 4.50
N ARG A 230 4.25 -15.16 3.38
CA ARG A 230 4.88 -16.49 3.35
C ARG A 230 6.27 -16.50 3.98
N PHE A 231 7.05 -15.44 3.76
CA PHE A 231 8.41 -15.33 4.31
C PHE A 231 8.41 -15.14 5.83
N TRP A 232 7.48 -14.34 6.35
CA TRP A 232 7.34 -14.07 7.78
C TRP A 232 6.31 -14.96 8.49
N GLY A 233 5.57 -15.79 7.75
CA GLY A 233 4.60 -16.73 8.28
C GLY A 233 5.25 -17.99 8.87
N ALA A 234 4.45 -18.80 9.58
CA ALA A 234 4.91 -20.09 10.05
C ALA A 234 5.37 -20.98 8.87
N PRO A 235 6.35 -21.88 9.08
CA PRO A 235 6.90 -22.73 8.00
C PRO A 235 5.83 -23.50 7.21
N GLU A 236 4.75 -23.92 7.87
CA GLU A 236 3.63 -24.64 7.26
C GLU A 236 2.86 -23.76 6.26
N MET A 237 2.89 -22.42 6.44
CA MET A 237 2.23 -21.47 5.55
C MET A 237 3.09 -21.07 4.35
N ALA A 238 4.38 -21.43 4.34
CA ALA A 238 5.33 -21.01 3.32
C ALA A 238 4.86 -21.35 1.90
N TYR A 239 4.29 -22.53 1.71
CA TYR A 239 3.76 -23.01 0.42
C TYR A 239 2.27 -23.36 0.46
N ALA A 240 1.57 -23.11 1.57
CA ALA A 240 0.15 -23.35 1.66
C ALA A 240 -0.61 -22.46 0.65
N ASP A 241 -1.65 -23.01 0.02
CA ASP A 241 -2.52 -22.32 -0.96
C ASP A 241 -1.74 -21.61 -2.10
N LEU A 242 -0.52 -22.07 -2.41
CA LEU A 242 0.23 -21.55 -3.53
C LEU A 242 -0.47 -21.92 -4.85
N PRO A 243 -0.73 -20.95 -5.75
CA PRO A 243 -1.28 -21.25 -7.07
C PRO A 243 -0.48 -22.35 -7.76
N GLU A 244 -1.17 -23.33 -8.34
CA GLU A 244 -0.58 -24.50 -8.99
C GLU A 244 0.49 -24.12 -10.02
N ILE A 245 0.23 -23.02 -10.72
CA ILE A 245 1.09 -22.43 -11.74
C ILE A 245 2.46 -21.96 -11.22
N LEU A 246 2.62 -21.78 -9.90
CA LEU A 246 3.84 -21.32 -9.24
C LEU A 246 4.60 -22.46 -8.54
N GLN A 247 4.01 -23.66 -8.47
CA GLN A 247 4.66 -24.82 -7.87
C GLN A 247 5.93 -25.18 -8.64
N GLY A 248 7.02 -25.34 -7.89
CA GLY A 248 8.33 -25.69 -8.47
C GLY A 248 9.15 -24.51 -9.03
N THR A 249 8.57 -23.33 -9.21
CA THR A 249 9.29 -22.13 -9.69
C THR A 249 9.38 -21.01 -8.66
N TYR A 250 8.42 -20.96 -7.74
CA TYR A 250 8.40 -19.98 -6.67
C TYR A 250 9.19 -20.48 -5.46
N HIS A 251 10.03 -19.61 -4.92
CA HIS A 251 10.72 -19.80 -3.66
C HIS A 251 10.38 -18.66 -2.71
N VAL A 252 10.04 -19.00 -1.47
CA VAL A 252 9.65 -18.03 -0.43
C VAL A 252 10.76 -17.00 -0.23
N GLY A 253 10.39 -15.71 -0.25
CA GLY A 253 11.30 -14.59 -0.09
C GLY A 253 12.01 -14.17 -1.39
N MET A 254 11.76 -14.81 -2.54
CA MET A 254 12.46 -14.49 -3.78
C MET A 254 12.21 -13.05 -4.27
N TYR A 255 11.06 -12.47 -3.94
CA TYR A 255 10.74 -11.08 -4.28
C TYR A 255 11.25 -10.07 -3.24
N GLN A 256 11.85 -10.54 -2.15
CA GLN A 256 12.50 -9.73 -1.13
C GLN A 256 14.02 -9.90 -1.15
N ALA A 257 14.53 -10.88 -1.88
CA ALA A 257 15.96 -11.13 -2.03
C ALA A 257 16.69 -9.88 -2.53
N GLY A 258 17.73 -9.48 -1.83
CA GLY A 258 18.49 -8.27 -2.13
C GLY A 258 17.85 -6.94 -1.66
N PHE A 259 16.58 -6.90 -1.25
CA PHE A 259 15.98 -5.67 -0.73
C PHE A 259 16.61 -5.25 0.59
N PHE A 260 16.74 -6.17 1.54
CA PHE A 260 17.36 -5.86 2.84
C PHE A 260 18.82 -5.40 2.71
N PRO A 261 19.72 -6.10 1.99
CA PRO A 261 21.07 -5.59 1.76
C PRO A 261 21.11 -4.22 1.08
N ILE A 262 20.21 -3.97 0.13
CA ILE A 262 20.13 -2.67 -0.55
C ILE A 262 19.60 -1.58 0.40
N MET A 263 18.52 -1.84 1.12
CA MET A 263 17.90 -0.85 2.01
C MET A 263 18.78 -0.56 3.21
N MET A 264 19.35 -1.57 3.86
CA MET A 264 20.16 -1.37 5.06
C MET A 264 21.58 -0.87 4.76
N PHE A 265 22.21 -1.32 3.69
CA PHE A 265 23.63 -1.01 3.41
C PHE A 265 23.81 -0.20 2.12
N GLY A 266 23.13 -0.56 1.03
CA GLY A 266 23.25 0.13 -0.26
C GLY A 266 22.78 1.58 -0.19
N LEU A 267 21.70 1.87 0.53
CA LEU A 267 21.20 3.23 0.71
C LEU A 267 22.12 4.07 1.60
N LEU A 268 22.82 3.48 2.57
CA LEU A 268 23.89 4.18 3.30
C LEU A 268 24.98 4.66 2.35
N GLY A 269 25.45 3.78 1.45
CA GLY A 269 26.43 4.15 0.41
C GLY A 269 25.90 5.27 -0.49
N ALA A 270 24.65 5.21 -0.91
CA ALA A 270 24.00 6.26 -1.69
C ALA A 270 23.94 7.59 -0.92
N CYS A 271 23.56 7.57 0.37
CA CYS A 271 23.55 8.77 1.21
C CYS A 271 24.95 9.40 1.31
N LEU A 272 26.00 8.58 1.51
CA LEU A 272 27.38 9.05 1.51
C LEU A 272 27.78 9.66 0.17
N ALA A 273 27.42 9.04 -0.95
CA ALA A 273 27.68 9.58 -2.29
C ALA A 273 26.98 10.92 -2.51
N PHE A 274 25.73 11.09 -2.11
CA PHE A 274 25.02 12.35 -2.18
C PHE A 274 25.68 13.45 -1.35
N ILE A 275 26.19 13.12 -0.16
CA ILE A 275 26.94 14.06 0.68
C ILE A 275 28.22 14.50 -0.03
N GLN A 276 28.99 13.56 -0.57
CA GLN A 276 30.27 13.83 -1.22
C GLN A 276 30.13 14.64 -2.51
N THR A 277 29.10 14.32 -3.33
CA THR A 277 28.89 14.96 -4.63
C THR A 277 28.06 16.23 -4.56
N SER A 278 27.54 16.60 -3.38
CA SER A 278 26.72 17.78 -3.21
C SER A 278 27.49 19.08 -3.43
N LYS A 279 26.83 20.07 -4.04
CA LYS A 279 27.39 21.41 -4.17
C LYS A 279 27.65 22.05 -2.79
N PRO A 280 28.77 22.81 -2.61
CA PRO A 280 29.12 23.41 -1.32
C PRO A 280 27.99 24.23 -0.69
N GLU A 281 27.21 24.96 -1.50
CA GLU A 281 26.10 25.82 -1.09
C GLU A 281 24.98 25.04 -0.36
N ASN A 282 24.75 23.78 -0.75
CA ASN A 282 23.67 22.94 -0.23
C ASN A 282 24.17 21.83 0.72
N ARG A 283 25.49 21.70 0.91
CA ARG A 283 26.11 20.57 1.57
C ARG A 283 25.59 20.35 3.00
N ASN A 284 25.51 21.41 3.80
CA ASN A 284 25.05 21.29 5.20
C ASN A 284 23.60 20.77 5.30
N LYS A 285 22.73 21.24 4.40
CA LYS A 285 21.33 20.77 4.35
C LYS A 285 21.25 19.33 3.88
N ILE A 286 22.05 18.96 2.87
CA ILE A 286 22.08 17.58 2.33
C ILE A 286 22.67 16.65 3.36
N VAL A 287 23.74 17.00 4.07
CA VAL A 287 24.33 16.18 5.14
C VAL A 287 23.29 15.84 6.20
N SER A 288 22.57 16.85 6.72
CA SER A 288 21.56 16.62 7.76
C SER A 288 20.47 15.64 7.31
N ILE A 289 19.95 15.81 6.08
CA ILE A 289 18.90 14.95 5.54
C ILE A 289 19.43 13.53 5.28
N MET A 290 20.61 13.41 4.68
CA MET A 290 21.17 12.11 4.29
C MET A 290 21.65 11.29 5.48
N VAL A 291 22.17 11.92 6.53
CA VAL A 291 22.54 11.22 7.77
C VAL A 291 21.29 10.67 8.44
N ALA A 292 20.23 11.46 8.56
CA ALA A 292 18.98 10.99 9.12
C ALA A 292 18.35 9.86 8.28
N ALA A 293 18.29 10.04 6.97
CA ALA A 293 17.74 9.02 6.04
C ALA A 293 18.56 7.73 6.08
N GLY A 294 19.89 7.82 6.02
CA GLY A 294 20.78 6.65 6.05
C GLY A 294 20.68 5.90 7.37
N PHE A 295 20.66 6.60 8.50
CA PHE A 295 20.49 5.97 9.81
C PHE A 295 19.13 5.28 9.95
N THR A 296 18.05 5.94 9.52
CA THR A 296 16.70 5.36 9.54
C THR A 296 16.65 4.11 8.66
N SER A 297 17.12 4.20 7.41
CA SER A 297 17.13 3.06 6.48
C SER A 297 17.94 1.88 7.01
N PHE A 298 19.11 2.13 7.60
CA PHE A 298 19.94 1.09 8.23
C PHE A 298 19.21 0.40 9.39
N LEU A 299 18.58 1.18 10.26
CA LEU A 299 17.94 0.65 11.47
C LEU A 299 16.63 -0.09 11.18
N THR A 300 15.86 0.38 10.23
CA THR A 300 14.49 -0.11 9.97
C THR A 300 14.38 -0.99 8.73
N GLY A 301 15.38 -1.00 7.86
CA GLY A 301 15.31 -1.71 6.59
C GLY A 301 14.32 -1.11 5.58
N VAL A 302 13.98 0.19 5.73
CA VAL A 302 12.97 0.89 4.91
C VAL A 302 13.58 2.10 4.21
#